data_35c30c49104988dfe353480e0e87fce0
#
_entry.id   35c30c49104988dfe353480e0e87fce0
#
_cell.length_a   1.000
_cell.length_b   1.000
_cell.length_c   1.000
_cell.angle_alpha   90.00
_cell.angle_beta   90.00
_cell.angle_gamma   90.00
#
_symmetry.space_group_name_H-M   'P 1'
#
loop_
_entity.id
_entity.type
_entity.pdbx_description
1 polymer ?
#
loop_
_entity_poly.entity_id
_entity_poly.type
_entity_poly.pdbx_seq_one_letter_code
_entity_poly.pdbx_strand_id
1 'polypeptide(L)'
;MDDLRCLHFYKDEEDGHIIGMCKIDYKPCSYPTCNKISKDKQTKKSQIITLCGSTKYKEHFLVALEQLTMMGWIVLLPGYYGHCSTYPITDDAKKKLDELHKNKIDMSDAIYVINIDNYIGESTYKEIEYAKAMGKDIYFYETP
;
A
#
# COMPACT_ATOMS: atom_id res chain seq x y z
N MET A 1 -3.55 -23.06 -17.14
CA MET A 1 -2.48 -23.61 -16.29
C MET A 1 -1.91 -22.47 -15.50
N ASP A 2 -2.21 -22.48 -14.23
CA ASP A 2 -2.28 -21.30 -13.40
C ASP A 2 -0.91 -21.00 -12.79
N ASP A 3 -0.26 -19.99 -13.34
CA ASP A 3 0.98 -19.43 -12.80
C ASP A 3 0.62 -18.53 -11.60
N LEU A 4 0.35 -19.15 -10.45
CA LEU A 4 0.20 -18.46 -9.17
C LEU A 4 1.57 -17.93 -8.73
N ARG A 5 1.85 -16.69 -9.10
CA ARG A 5 3.05 -15.96 -8.68
C ARG A 5 2.98 -15.69 -7.19
N CYS A 6 3.86 -16.32 -6.44
CA CYS A 6 4.02 -16.10 -5.01
C CYS A 6 4.64 -14.73 -4.76
N LEU A 7 3.88 -13.80 -4.20
CA LEU A 7 4.40 -12.55 -3.68
C LEU A 7 4.74 -12.76 -2.19
N HIS A 8 6.02 -12.67 -1.85
CA HIS A 8 6.46 -12.77 -0.47
C HIS A 8 6.66 -11.38 0.12
N PHE A 9 5.98 -11.12 1.23
CA PHE A 9 6.31 -10.00 2.11
C PHE A 9 7.31 -10.50 3.15
N TYR A 10 8.35 -9.72 3.39
CA TYR A 10 9.25 -9.93 4.51
C TYR A 10 8.86 -9.00 5.65
N LYS A 11 8.71 -9.56 6.83
CA LYS A 11 8.53 -8.81 8.07
C LYS A 11 9.90 -8.67 8.71
N ASP A 12 10.33 -7.44 8.99
CA ASP A 12 11.52 -7.21 9.79
C ASP A 12 11.21 -7.57 11.25
N GLU A 13 12.04 -8.43 11.84
CA GLU A 13 11.82 -8.93 13.19
C GLU A 13 12.18 -7.90 14.27
N GLU A 14 13.00 -6.87 13.95
CA GLU A 14 13.43 -5.89 14.95
C GLU A 14 12.40 -4.78 15.20
N ASP A 15 11.69 -4.30 14.17
CA ASP A 15 10.75 -3.17 14.31
C ASP A 15 9.31 -3.49 13.95
N GLY A 16 9.00 -4.70 13.54
CA GLY A 16 7.65 -5.10 13.14
C GLY A 16 7.17 -4.51 11.81
N HIS A 17 8.04 -3.81 11.08
CA HIS A 17 7.74 -3.27 9.75
C HIS A 17 7.85 -4.35 8.69
N ILE A 18 6.89 -4.42 7.80
CA ILE A 18 7.00 -5.29 6.62
C ILE A 18 7.72 -4.49 5.54
N ILE A 19 8.94 -4.93 5.23
CA ILE A 19 9.84 -4.28 4.30
C ILE A 19 9.76 -5.01 2.96
N GLY A 20 9.33 -4.28 1.94
CA GLY A 20 9.55 -4.61 0.54
C GLY A 20 8.72 -5.76 -0.02
N MET A 21 8.19 -5.53 -1.22
CA MET A 21 7.81 -6.61 -2.12
C MET A 21 9.08 -7.20 -2.73
N CYS A 22 9.23 -8.51 -2.64
CA CYS A 22 10.25 -9.21 -3.41
C CYS A 22 10.11 -8.81 -4.88
N LYS A 23 11.13 -8.20 -5.48
CA LYS A 23 11.25 -8.12 -6.93
C LYS A 23 11.33 -9.55 -7.42
N ILE A 24 10.23 -10.07 -7.91
CA ILE A 24 10.20 -11.40 -8.50
C ILE A 24 10.97 -11.29 -9.81
N ASP A 25 12.22 -11.74 -9.81
CA ASP A 25 12.82 -12.24 -11.01
C ASP A 25 11.91 -13.37 -11.48
N TYR A 26 11.35 -13.25 -12.67
CA TYR A 26 10.38 -14.13 -13.31
C TYR A 26 10.85 -15.61 -13.40
N LYS A 27 11.20 -16.20 -12.28
CA LYS A 27 11.56 -17.63 -12.19
C LYS A 27 10.49 -18.36 -11.38
N PRO A 28 10.03 -19.52 -11.86
CA PRO A 28 9.09 -20.33 -11.09
C PRO A 28 9.69 -20.68 -9.73
N CYS A 29 8.93 -20.45 -8.67
CA CYS A 29 9.32 -20.76 -7.31
C CYS A 29 9.45 -22.30 -7.17
N SER A 30 10.68 -22.79 -7.14
CA SER A 30 10.99 -24.21 -6.94
C SER A 30 11.16 -24.61 -5.46
N TYR A 31 10.63 -23.80 -4.54
CA TYR A 31 10.70 -24.10 -3.11
C TYR A 31 9.53 -25.00 -2.66
N PRO A 32 9.84 -26.19 -2.11
CA PRO A 32 8.82 -27.11 -1.61
C PRO A 32 8.07 -26.63 -0.36
N THR A 33 8.42 -25.47 0.17
CA THR A 33 7.83 -24.89 1.38
C THR A 33 6.63 -23.96 1.13
N CYS A 34 6.26 -23.70 -0.12
CA CYS A 34 5.04 -22.95 -0.47
C CYS A 34 3.71 -23.70 -0.17
N ASN A 35 3.78 -24.93 0.32
CA ASN A 35 2.60 -25.75 0.66
C ASN A 35 1.95 -25.39 2.01
N LYS A 36 2.32 -24.30 2.66
CA LYS A 36 1.61 -23.79 3.84
C LYS A 36 0.58 -22.71 3.51
N ILE A 37 -0.11 -22.83 2.39
CA ILE A 37 -1.48 -22.32 2.35
C ILE A 37 -2.29 -23.39 3.05
N SER A 38 -2.36 -23.27 4.37
CA SER A 38 -3.25 -24.05 5.19
C SER A 38 -4.64 -23.90 4.63
N LYS A 39 -5.28 -25.05 4.34
CA LYS A 39 -6.66 -25.16 3.91
C LYS A 39 -7.63 -24.78 5.04
N ASP A 40 -7.36 -23.73 5.77
CA ASP A 40 -8.33 -23.12 6.65
C ASP A 40 -9.24 -22.25 5.81
N LYS A 41 -10.32 -22.89 5.32
CA LYS A 41 -11.52 -22.22 4.81
C LYS A 41 -12.24 -21.48 5.92
N GLN A 42 -11.56 -20.58 6.62
CA GLN A 42 -12.24 -19.46 7.24
C GLN A 42 -12.35 -18.40 6.15
N THR A 43 -13.54 -17.92 5.92
CA THR A 43 -13.83 -16.74 5.09
C THR A 43 -13.14 -15.52 5.74
N LYS A 44 -11.82 -15.42 5.57
CA LYS A 44 -11.04 -14.31 6.10
C LYS A 44 -11.52 -13.06 5.37
N LYS A 45 -12.18 -12.17 6.08
CA LYS A 45 -12.59 -10.87 5.57
C LYS A 45 -11.37 -10.23 4.91
N SER A 46 -11.51 -9.78 3.66
CA SER A 46 -10.45 -9.08 2.97
C SER A 46 -10.01 -7.87 3.78
N GLN A 47 -8.71 -7.69 3.93
CA GLN A 47 -8.14 -6.53 4.61
C GLN A 47 -8.16 -5.32 3.68
N ILE A 48 -8.29 -4.14 4.28
CA ILE A 48 -8.33 -2.87 3.56
C ILE A 48 -6.97 -2.18 3.73
N ILE A 49 -6.40 -1.67 2.64
CA ILE A 49 -5.16 -0.93 2.64
C ILE A 49 -5.32 0.40 1.90
N THR A 50 -4.81 1.49 2.48
CA THR A 50 -4.82 2.82 1.84
C THR A 50 -3.43 3.14 1.30
N LEU A 51 -3.37 3.53 0.03
CA LEU A 51 -2.13 4.00 -0.60
C LEU A 51 -1.88 5.46 -0.23
N CYS A 52 -0.69 5.73 0.32
CA CYS A 52 -0.20 7.06 0.70
C CYS A 52 1.04 7.39 -0.11
N GLY A 53 1.24 8.66 -0.44
CA GLY A 53 2.42 9.07 -1.20
C GLY A 53 2.19 10.34 -2.02
N SER A 54 3.25 10.82 -2.66
CA SER A 54 3.13 11.96 -3.56
C SER A 54 2.37 11.60 -4.83
N THR A 55 1.33 12.36 -5.15
CA THR A 55 0.50 12.15 -6.35
C THR A 55 1.24 12.33 -7.67
N LYS A 56 2.48 12.86 -7.63
CA LYS A 56 3.37 12.90 -8.81
C LYS A 56 3.75 11.49 -9.32
N TYR A 57 3.68 10.48 -8.45
CA TYR A 57 4.02 9.09 -8.76
C TYR A 57 2.79 8.26 -9.16
N LYS A 58 1.86 8.83 -9.92
CA LYS A 58 0.60 8.19 -10.30
C LYS A 58 0.76 6.78 -10.87
N GLU A 59 1.78 6.55 -11.71
CA GLU A 59 2.03 5.24 -12.32
C GLU A 59 2.36 4.18 -11.26
N HIS A 60 3.14 4.54 -10.25
CA HIS A 60 3.48 3.63 -9.14
C HIS A 60 2.26 3.30 -8.28
N PHE A 61 1.33 4.24 -8.11
CA PHE A 61 0.04 3.96 -7.46
C PHE A 61 -0.76 2.91 -8.24
N LEU A 62 -0.77 2.96 -9.57
CA LEU A 62 -1.48 1.98 -10.38
C LEU A 62 -0.83 0.60 -10.32
N VAL A 63 0.50 0.54 -10.33
CA VAL A 63 1.23 -0.72 -10.14
C VAL A 63 0.95 -1.33 -8.78
N ALA A 64 1.03 -0.52 -7.71
CA ALA A 64 0.74 -0.98 -6.35
C ALA A 64 -0.73 -1.43 -6.20
N LEU A 65 -1.67 -0.70 -6.81
CA LEU A 65 -3.09 -1.08 -6.85
C LEU A 65 -3.27 -2.48 -7.42
N GLU A 66 -2.71 -2.74 -8.61
CA GLU A 66 -2.82 -4.04 -9.27
C GLU A 66 -2.24 -5.14 -8.40
N GLN A 67 -1.01 -4.96 -7.92
CA GLN A 67 -0.30 -5.94 -7.10
C GLN A 67 -1.06 -6.28 -5.81
N LEU A 68 -1.46 -5.27 -5.05
CA LEU A 68 -2.18 -5.46 -3.78
C LEU A 68 -3.57 -6.07 -3.99
N THR A 69 -4.25 -5.70 -5.09
CA THR A 69 -5.54 -6.31 -5.45
C THR A 69 -5.39 -7.80 -5.75
N MET A 70 -4.36 -8.17 -6.52
CA MET A 70 -4.06 -9.58 -6.82
C MET A 70 -3.70 -10.38 -5.57
N MET A 71 -3.23 -9.71 -4.52
CA MET A 71 -2.98 -10.30 -3.20
C MET A 71 -4.21 -10.39 -2.30
N GLY A 72 -5.36 -9.92 -2.75
CA GLY A 72 -6.62 -9.99 -2.03
C GLY A 72 -6.90 -8.80 -1.11
N TRP A 73 -6.13 -7.70 -1.22
CA TRP A 73 -6.43 -6.47 -0.51
C TRP A 73 -7.54 -5.66 -1.17
N ILE A 74 -8.37 -5.02 -0.37
CA ILE A 74 -9.23 -3.92 -0.81
C ILE A 74 -8.40 -2.65 -0.76
N VAL A 75 -8.12 -2.06 -1.92
CA VAL A 75 -7.17 -0.93 -2.03
C VAL A 75 -7.91 0.39 -2.17
N LEU A 76 -7.60 1.35 -1.30
CA LEU A 76 -8.09 2.72 -1.34
C LEU A 76 -7.00 3.65 -1.85
N LEU A 77 -7.30 4.42 -2.90
CA LEU A 77 -6.36 5.35 -3.53
C LEU A 77 -6.70 6.81 -3.17
N PRO A 78 -5.71 7.74 -3.31
CA PRO A 78 -6.02 9.17 -3.36
C PRO A 78 -7.08 9.45 -4.43
N GLY A 79 -8.07 10.25 -4.09
CA GLY A 79 -9.14 10.58 -5.03
C GLY A 79 -8.79 11.68 -6.05
N TYR A 80 -7.66 12.36 -5.86
CA TYR A 80 -7.24 13.48 -6.67
C TYR A 80 -5.72 13.45 -6.92
N TYR A 81 -5.32 13.58 -8.18
CA TYR A 81 -3.93 13.63 -8.61
C TYR A 81 -3.65 15.02 -9.19
N GLY A 82 -3.35 15.99 -8.32
CA GLY A 82 -3.25 17.41 -8.63
C GLY A 82 -2.38 17.76 -9.83
N HIS A 83 -1.30 17.03 -10.04
CA HIS A 83 -0.38 17.25 -11.17
C HIS A 83 -0.95 16.80 -12.52
N CYS A 84 -2.01 16.01 -12.54
CA CYS A 84 -2.67 15.50 -13.74
C CYS A 84 -4.11 16.00 -13.89
N SER A 85 -4.57 16.87 -12.97
CA SER A 85 -5.94 17.38 -12.99
C SER A 85 -6.05 18.66 -13.79
N THR A 86 -7.11 18.77 -14.58
CA THR A 86 -7.49 20.01 -15.28
C THR A 86 -8.24 21.01 -14.38
N TYR A 87 -8.61 20.57 -13.17
CA TYR A 87 -9.35 21.42 -12.22
C TYR A 87 -8.39 22.07 -11.22
N PRO A 88 -8.37 23.43 -11.13
CA PRO A 88 -7.63 24.11 -10.09
C PRO A 88 -8.23 23.75 -8.72
N ILE A 89 -7.37 23.45 -7.77
CA ILE A 89 -7.77 23.12 -6.41
C ILE A 89 -7.66 24.37 -5.53
N THR A 90 -8.71 24.68 -4.79
CA THR A 90 -8.71 25.73 -3.76
C THR A 90 -8.15 25.15 -2.46
N ASP A 91 -7.67 26.03 -1.55
CA ASP A 91 -7.16 25.60 -0.25
C ASP A 91 -8.24 24.86 0.58
N ASP A 92 -9.50 25.27 0.47
CA ASP A 92 -10.62 24.59 1.14
C ASP A 92 -10.88 23.21 0.54
N ALA A 93 -10.79 23.07 -0.78
CA ALA A 93 -10.92 21.77 -1.44
C ALA A 93 -9.76 20.85 -1.05
N LYS A 94 -8.52 21.39 -0.95
CA LYS A 94 -7.36 20.61 -0.49
C LYS A 94 -7.57 20.10 0.93
N LYS A 95 -8.01 20.93 1.86
CA LYS A 95 -8.31 20.50 3.24
C LYS A 95 -9.33 19.37 3.29
N LYS A 96 -10.40 19.47 2.50
CA LYS A 96 -11.42 18.41 2.39
C LYS A 96 -10.86 17.11 1.84
N LEU A 97 -9.96 17.17 0.85
CA LEU A 97 -9.31 15.98 0.30
C LEU A 97 -8.37 15.33 1.32
N ASP A 98 -7.61 16.13 2.07
CA ASP A 98 -6.72 15.63 3.13
C ASP A 98 -7.55 14.95 4.24
N GLU A 99 -8.70 15.52 4.62
CA GLU A 99 -9.62 14.92 5.58
C GLU A 99 -10.23 13.61 5.05
N LEU A 100 -10.68 13.58 3.79
CA LEU A 100 -11.20 12.38 3.16
C LEU A 100 -10.12 11.28 3.09
N HIS A 101 -8.87 11.66 2.87
CA HIS A 101 -7.77 10.69 2.85
C HIS A 101 -7.51 10.11 4.24
N LYS A 102 -7.55 10.91 5.30
CA LYS A 102 -7.50 10.42 6.68
C LYS A 102 -8.64 9.45 6.98
N ASN A 103 -9.85 9.75 6.56
CA ASN A 103 -10.99 8.85 6.73
C ASN A 103 -10.75 7.49 6.04
N LYS A 104 -10.05 7.46 4.89
CA LYS A 104 -9.64 6.21 4.25
C LYS A 104 -8.65 5.44 5.10
N ILE A 105 -7.67 6.14 5.71
CA ILE A 105 -6.72 5.51 6.64
C ILE A 105 -7.48 4.94 7.84
N ASP A 106 -8.46 5.63 8.39
CA ASP A 106 -9.28 5.14 9.50
C ASP A 106 -10.01 3.84 9.16
N MET A 107 -10.54 3.75 7.94
CA MET A 107 -11.23 2.56 7.43
C MET A 107 -10.29 1.38 7.14
N SER A 108 -8.99 1.63 7.03
CA SER A 108 -7.99 0.65 6.61
C SER A 108 -7.42 -0.14 7.79
N ASP A 109 -6.98 -1.35 7.50
CA ASP A 109 -6.17 -2.16 8.43
C ASP A 109 -4.70 -1.75 8.36
N ALA A 110 -4.25 -1.25 7.21
CA ALA A 110 -2.88 -0.84 6.94
C ALA A 110 -2.80 0.34 5.97
N ILE A 111 -1.62 0.96 5.88
CA ILE A 111 -1.27 1.87 4.80
C ILE A 111 -0.09 1.32 3.99
N TYR A 112 -0.03 1.69 2.71
CA TYR A 112 1.08 1.38 1.81
C TYR A 112 1.66 2.67 1.25
N VAL A 113 2.91 2.95 1.58
CA VAL A 113 3.59 4.21 1.26
C VAL A 113 4.36 4.09 -0.03
N ILE A 114 4.02 4.92 -1.02
CA ILE A 114 4.76 5.04 -2.28
C ILE A 114 5.93 6.00 -2.06
N ASN A 115 7.13 5.46 -1.80
CA ASN A 115 8.34 6.19 -1.44
C ASN A 115 9.46 6.04 -2.47
N ILE A 116 9.19 6.43 -3.71
CA ILE A 116 10.15 6.31 -4.82
C ILE A 116 11.42 7.12 -4.51
N ASP A 117 12.60 6.50 -4.70
CA ASP A 117 13.91 7.07 -4.32
C ASP A 117 13.95 7.51 -2.83
N ASN A 118 13.24 6.77 -1.97
CA ASN A 118 13.05 7.09 -0.55
C ASN A 118 12.41 8.47 -0.28
N TYR A 119 11.78 9.07 -1.29
CA TYR A 119 11.11 10.35 -1.12
C TYR A 119 9.79 10.22 -0.37
N ILE A 120 9.67 10.94 0.74
CA ILE A 120 8.45 11.08 1.53
C ILE A 120 8.15 12.57 1.69
N GLY A 121 7.07 13.03 1.06
CA GLY A 121 6.64 14.43 1.18
C GLY A 121 6.00 14.71 2.55
N GLU A 122 5.87 16.00 2.90
CA GLU A 122 5.34 16.44 4.20
C GLU A 122 3.94 15.89 4.49
N SER A 123 3.04 15.86 3.51
CA SER A 123 1.68 15.30 3.69
C SER A 123 1.75 13.80 3.96
N THR A 124 2.56 13.07 3.21
CA THR A 124 2.77 11.63 3.38
C THR A 124 3.39 11.32 4.74
N TYR A 125 4.33 12.13 5.20
CA TYR A 125 4.90 11.98 6.54
C TYR A 125 3.83 12.11 7.63
N LYS A 126 2.94 13.11 7.54
CA LYS A 126 1.82 13.29 8.47
C LYS A 126 0.84 12.10 8.44
N GLU A 127 0.61 11.51 7.27
CA GLU A 127 -0.22 10.31 7.11
C GLU A 127 0.41 9.09 7.79
N ILE A 128 1.73 8.92 7.66
CA ILE A 128 2.49 7.87 8.35
C ILE A 128 2.39 8.02 9.87
N GLU A 129 2.65 9.21 10.40
CA GLU A 129 2.54 9.47 11.83
C GLU A 129 1.12 9.26 12.35
N TYR A 130 0.12 9.66 11.58
CA TYR A 130 -1.28 9.41 11.90
C TYR A 130 -1.59 7.91 11.95
N ALA A 131 -1.18 7.15 10.94
CA ALA A 131 -1.37 5.70 10.89
C ALA A 131 -0.68 4.99 12.06
N LYS A 132 0.54 5.41 12.43
CA LYS A 132 1.26 4.91 13.61
C LYS A 132 0.47 5.16 14.90
N ALA A 133 -0.03 6.39 15.09
CA ALA A 133 -0.83 6.74 16.26
C ALA A 133 -2.12 5.91 16.38
N MET A 134 -2.69 5.49 15.23
CA MET A 134 -3.87 4.64 15.16
C MET A 134 -3.54 3.14 15.24
N GLY A 135 -2.27 2.75 15.39
CA GLY A 135 -1.82 1.36 15.47
C GLY A 135 -2.03 0.58 14.18
N LYS A 136 -2.00 1.26 13.01
CA LYS A 136 -2.11 0.63 11.70
C LYS A 136 -0.76 0.05 11.27
N ASP A 137 -0.79 -1.05 10.53
CA ASP A 137 0.40 -1.58 9.86
C ASP A 137 0.85 -0.63 8.73
N ILE A 138 2.17 -0.50 8.55
CA ILE A 138 2.74 0.40 7.55
C ILE A 138 3.68 -0.39 6.65
N TYR A 139 3.39 -0.36 5.36
CA TYR A 139 4.19 -0.98 4.31
C TYR A 139 4.79 0.10 3.41
N PHE A 140 5.95 -0.18 2.84
CA PHE A 140 6.64 0.74 1.94
C PHE A 140 6.84 0.09 0.57
N TYR A 141 6.78 0.91 -0.49
CA TYR A 141 7.05 0.48 -1.86
C TYR A 141 8.54 0.15 -2.05
N GLU A 142 9.42 0.99 -1.54
CA GLU A 142 10.86 0.76 -1.46
C GLU A 142 11.27 0.63 0.01
N THR A 143 12.25 -0.24 0.28
CA THR A 143 12.82 -0.39 1.62
C THR A 143 13.40 0.96 2.09
N PRO A 144 12.95 1.52 3.22
CA PRO A 144 13.49 2.76 3.74
C PRO A 144 14.93 2.62 4.24
#